data_32eefd3a281834eb80502bd85df2baa5
#
_entry.id   32eefd3a281834eb80502bd85df2baa5
#
_cell.length_a   1.000
_cell.length_b   1.000
_cell.length_c   1.000
_cell.angle_alpha   90.00
_cell.angle_beta   90.00
_cell.angle_gamma   90.00
#
_symmetry.space_group_name_H-M   'P 1'
#
loop_
_entity.id
_entity.type
_entity.pdbx_description
1 polymer ?
#
loop_
_entity_poly.entity_id
_entity_poly.type
_entity_poly.pdbx_seq_one_letter_code
_entity_poly.pdbx_strand_id
1 'polypeptide(L)'
;QSFEINSNQIDKIKEITAEEKNFRIKNLELFRTAGFPNKRLEDWKFSDFENIIDRNFEKLDTKKVSSDIKKINLLKDFEHNYILLVNGNLHSSNFDYEEKSKIKINPYDNSIDYEISKNPLICLNHALAENGYFLEIDKNYKFKKVLVIYNFFTKDVKNKILNNKNKIK
;
A
#
# COMPACT_ATOMS: atom_id res chain seq x y z
N GLN A 1 11.10 -5.85 -22.05
CA GLN A 1 9.79 -5.18 -21.95
C GLN A 1 9.83 -4.34 -20.70
N SER A 2 9.65 -3.04 -20.80
CA SER A 2 9.55 -2.16 -19.66
C SER A 2 8.23 -2.43 -18.94
N PHE A 3 8.27 -2.41 -17.61
CA PHE A 3 7.07 -2.51 -16.77
C PHE A 3 6.16 -1.30 -17.05
N GLU A 4 4.98 -1.56 -17.63
CA GLU A 4 4.10 -0.50 -18.12
C GLU A 4 2.92 -0.29 -17.18
N ILE A 5 2.74 0.95 -16.75
CA ILE A 5 1.59 1.40 -15.96
C ILE A 5 0.83 2.46 -16.76
N ASN A 6 -0.46 2.27 -16.95
CA ASN A 6 -1.28 3.18 -17.73
C ASN A 6 -2.55 3.63 -16.98
N SER A 7 -3.27 4.58 -17.54
CA SER A 7 -4.48 5.15 -16.92
C SER A 7 -5.66 4.19 -16.83
N ASN A 8 -5.65 3.07 -17.55
CA ASN A 8 -6.72 2.08 -17.50
C ASN A 8 -6.90 1.46 -16.09
N GLN A 9 -5.85 1.48 -15.25
CA GLN A 9 -5.97 1.07 -13.87
C GLN A 9 -6.82 2.05 -13.05
N ILE A 10 -6.69 3.37 -13.32
CA ILE A 10 -7.47 4.41 -12.64
C ILE A 10 -8.95 4.30 -13.03
N ASP A 11 -9.24 4.01 -14.31
CA ASP A 11 -10.62 3.87 -14.80
C ASP A 11 -11.39 2.69 -14.18
N LYS A 12 -10.67 1.74 -13.59
CA LYS A 12 -11.27 0.60 -12.88
C LYS A 12 -11.59 0.89 -11.42
N ILE A 13 -11.10 1.97 -10.86
CA ILE A 13 -11.38 2.38 -9.48
C ILE A 13 -12.80 2.94 -9.46
N LYS A 14 -13.63 2.35 -8.61
CA LYS A 14 -15.04 2.72 -8.50
C LYS A 14 -15.25 3.84 -7.49
N GLU A 15 -16.35 4.57 -7.67
CA GLU A 15 -16.84 5.55 -6.69
C GLU A 15 -15.88 6.71 -6.39
N ILE A 16 -15.05 7.09 -7.38
CA ILE A 16 -14.19 8.26 -7.28
C ILE A 16 -14.83 9.50 -7.93
N THR A 17 -14.60 10.66 -7.34
CA THR A 17 -15.05 11.94 -7.91
C THR A 17 -14.21 12.32 -9.13
N ALA A 18 -14.70 13.26 -9.93
CA ALA A 18 -13.95 13.80 -11.06
C ALA A 18 -12.65 14.49 -10.59
N GLU A 19 -12.68 15.16 -9.45
CA GLU A 19 -11.52 15.81 -8.84
C GLU A 19 -10.48 14.78 -8.42
N GLU A 20 -10.89 13.71 -7.74
CA GLU A 20 -10.02 12.61 -7.37
C GLU A 20 -9.42 11.92 -8.60
N LYS A 21 -10.22 11.69 -9.64
CA LYS A 21 -9.72 11.11 -10.89
C LYS A 21 -8.64 11.98 -11.52
N ASN A 22 -8.84 13.29 -11.58
CA ASN A 22 -7.85 14.24 -12.10
C ASN A 22 -6.57 14.24 -11.26
N PHE A 23 -6.68 14.21 -9.95
CA PHE A 23 -5.53 14.10 -9.06
C PHE A 23 -4.74 12.80 -9.30
N ARG A 24 -5.42 11.67 -9.44
CA ARG A 24 -4.79 10.38 -9.73
C ARG A 24 -4.06 10.38 -11.08
N ILE A 25 -4.69 10.91 -12.13
CA ILE A 25 -4.08 11.04 -13.47
C ILE A 25 -2.83 11.89 -13.38
N LYS A 26 -2.89 13.05 -12.72
CA LYS A 26 -1.74 13.95 -12.55
C LYS A 26 -0.57 13.26 -11.83
N ASN A 27 -0.85 12.52 -10.78
CA ASN A 27 0.18 11.74 -10.07
C ASN A 27 0.77 10.63 -10.95
N LEU A 28 -0.05 9.98 -11.78
CA LEU A 28 0.45 8.99 -12.73
C LEU A 28 1.39 9.60 -13.78
N GLU A 29 1.08 10.78 -14.28
CA GLU A 29 1.92 11.51 -15.23
C GLU A 29 3.27 11.93 -14.59
N LEU A 30 3.23 12.40 -13.35
CA LEU A 30 4.44 12.72 -12.58
C LEU A 30 5.31 11.48 -12.39
N PHE A 31 4.70 10.35 -12.00
CA PHE A 31 5.42 9.09 -11.90
C PHE A 31 6.02 8.66 -13.24
N ARG A 32 5.27 8.76 -14.35
CA ARG A 32 5.76 8.39 -15.69
C ARG A 32 6.95 9.24 -16.12
N THR A 33 6.94 10.50 -15.78
CA THR A 33 8.04 11.43 -16.08
C THR A 33 9.28 11.12 -15.26
N ALA A 34 9.11 10.82 -13.98
CA ALA A 34 10.22 10.53 -13.07
C ALA A 34 10.73 9.08 -13.16
N GLY A 35 9.83 8.12 -13.47
CA GLY A 35 10.12 6.70 -13.45
C GLY A 35 10.27 6.11 -12.06
N PHE A 36 10.65 4.83 -12.00
CA PHE A 36 11.04 4.20 -10.73
C PHE A 36 12.35 4.77 -10.20
N PRO A 37 12.49 4.92 -8.88
CA PRO A 37 13.75 5.37 -8.29
C PRO A 37 14.93 4.47 -8.70
N ASN A 38 16.03 5.09 -9.04
CA ASN A 38 17.27 4.41 -9.39
C ASN A 38 18.46 5.00 -8.61
N LYS A 39 19.65 4.46 -8.81
CA LYS A 39 20.87 4.86 -8.10
C LYS A 39 21.31 6.31 -8.30
N ARG A 40 20.72 7.05 -9.24
CA ARG A 40 21.03 8.47 -9.48
C ARG A 40 20.35 9.39 -8.46
N LEU A 41 19.30 8.88 -7.78
CA LEU A 41 18.64 9.61 -6.71
C LEU A 41 19.38 9.39 -5.39
N GLU A 42 19.68 10.46 -4.66
CA GLU A 42 20.48 10.41 -3.42
C GLU A 42 19.93 9.39 -2.40
N ASP A 43 18.61 9.41 -2.19
CA ASP A 43 17.93 8.49 -1.26
C ASP A 43 17.99 7.02 -1.70
N TRP A 44 18.33 6.76 -2.96
CA TRP A 44 18.33 5.43 -3.58
C TRP A 44 19.69 4.97 -4.09
N LYS A 45 20.76 5.69 -3.77
CA LYS A 45 22.12 5.40 -4.25
C LYS A 45 22.61 3.98 -3.99
N PHE A 46 22.07 3.31 -2.97
CA PHE A 46 22.39 1.92 -2.63
C PHE A 46 21.37 0.90 -3.15
N SER A 47 20.30 1.34 -3.82
CA SER A 47 19.21 0.49 -4.28
C SER A 47 18.80 0.88 -5.69
N ASP A 48 18.77 -0.09 -6.58
CA ASP A 48 18.31 0.08 -7.96
C ASP A 48 16.90 -0.51 -8.08
N PHE A 49 15.91 0.28 -7.65
CA PHE A 49 14.52 -0.18 -7.60
C PHE A 49 13.95 -0.41 -9.01
N GLU A 50 14.33 0.41 -9.98
CA GLU A 50 13.95 0.25 -11.38
C GLU A 50 14.38 -1.13 -11.91
N ASN A 51 15.65 -1.52 -11.73
CA ASN A 51 16.12 -2.83 -12.11
C ASN A 51 15.46 -3.98 -11.36
N ILE A 52 15.11 -3.78 -10.09
CA ILE A 52 14.39 -4.79 -9.31
C ILE A 52 13.00 -5.02 -9.92
N ILE A 53 12.29 -3.97 -10.28
CA ILE A 53 10.97 -4.07 -10.89
C ILE A 53 11.06 -4.71 -12.27
N ASP A 54 11.94 -4.24 -13.13
CA ASP A 54 12.09 -4.75 -14.52
C ASP A 54 12.47 -6.23 -14.57
N ARG A 55 13.27 -6.70 -13.62
CA ARG A 55 13.69 -8.09 -13.55
C ARG A 55 12.66 -9.03 -12.95
N ASN A 56 11.81 -8.53 -12.07
CA ASN A 56 10.92 -9.38 -11.26
C ASN A 56 9.44 -9.29 -11.66
N PHE A 57 9.04 -8.25 -12.40
CA PHE A 57 7.64 -8.01 -12.73
C PHE A 57 7.48 -7.73 -14.21
N GLU A 58 6.54 -8.42 -14.86
CA GLU A 58 6.18 -8.17 -16.27
C GLU A 58 5.10 -7.08 -16.40
N LYS A 59 4.19 -7.03 -15.42
CA LYS A 59 3.05 -6.11 -15.41
C LYS A 59 2.48 -5.93 -14.00
N LEU A 60 1.79 -4.82 -13.78
CA LEU A 60 0.97 -4.62 -12.60
C LEU A 60 -0.32 -5.47 -12.72
N ASP A 61 -0.54 -6.38 -11.77
CA ASP A 61 -1.78 -7.14 -11.67
C ASP A 61 -2.67 -6.53 -10.57
N THR A 62 -3.74 -5.86 -10.99
CA THR A 62 -4.71 -5.21 -10.12
C THR A 62 -5.95 -6.07 -9.84
N LYS A 63 -5.91 -7.37 -10.14
CA LYS A 63 -7.03 -8.27 -9.85
C LYS A 63 -7.25 -8.37 -8.35
N LYS A 64 -8.49 -8.15 -7.93
CA LYS A 64 -8.92 -8.41 -6.55
C LYS A 64 -8.65 -9.87 -6.21
N VAL A 65 -7.98 -10.10 -5.09
CA VAL A 65 -7.72 -11.43 -4.55
C VAL A 65 -8.60 -11.61 -3.34
N SER A 66 -9.17 -12.81 -3.17
CA SER A 66 -9.97 -13.13 -1.99
C SER A 66 -9.18 -12.87 -0.71
N SER A 67 -9.86 -12.29 0.27
CA SER A 67 -9.33 -12.05 1.61
C SER A 67 -9.66 -13.18 2.59
N ASP A 68 -10.20 -14.29 2.10
CA ASP A 68 -10.57 -15.42 2.96
C ASP A 68 -9.33 -16.08 3.54
N ILE A 69 -9.10 -15.85 4.81
CA ILE A 69 -8.04 -16.50 5.58
C ILE A 69 -8.65 -17.46 6.56
N LYS A 70 -8.37 -18.75 6.36
CA LYS A 70 -8.87 -19.81 7.23
C LYS A 70 -8.22 -19.81 8.63
N LYS A 71 -7.01 -19.31 8.77
CA LYS A 71 -6.28 -19.24 10.04
C LYS A 71 -5.22 -18.14 10.01
N ILE A 72 -5.29 -17.26 10.98
CA ILE A 72 -4.29 -16.22 11.24
C ILE A 72 -3.63 -16.51 12.58
N ASN A 73 -2.32 -16.62 12.60
CA ASN A 73 -1.56 -16.73 13.83
C ASN A 73 -0.90 -15.39 14.12
N LEU A 74 -1.41 -14.70 15.13
CA LEU A 74 -0.78 -13.51 15.67
C LEU A 74 0.29 -13.91 16.70
N LEU A 75 1.25 -13.04 16.95
CA LEU A 75 2.22 -13.23 18.04
C LEU A 75 1.48 -13.33 19.37
N LYS A 76 1.93 -14.27 20.23
CA LYS A 76 1.33 -14.53 21.54
C LYS A 76 2.28 -14.28 22.70
N ASP A 77 3.53 -13.98 22.39
CA ASP A 77 4.62 -13.93 23.37
C ASP A 77 4.60 -12.66 24.22
N PHE A 78 3.84 -11.66 23.82
CA PHE A 78 3.68 -10.39 24.53
C PHE A 78 2.35 -9.72 24.22
N GLU A 79 1.89 -8.90 25.15
CA GLU A 79 0.70 -8.05 24.98
C GLU A 79 1.00 -6.88 24.04
N HIS A 80 0.18 -6.72 23.01
CA HIS A 80 0.34 -5.65 22.02
C HIS A 80 -0.99 -5.23 21.41
N ASN A 81 -1.03 -3.98 20.96
CA ASN A 81 -2.07 -3.52 20.06
C ASN A 81 -1.78 -4.02 18.65
N TYR A 82 -2.80 -4.22 17.83
CA TYR A 82 -2.53 -4.60 16.46
C TYR A 82 -3.51 -4.03 15.43
N ILE A 83 -3.00 -3.88 14.23
CA ILE A 83 -3.75 -3.70 12.99
C ILE A 83 -3.41 -4.88 12.10
N LEU A 84 -4.42 -5.57 11.60
CA LEU A 84 -4.27 -6.71 10.71
C LEU A 84 -4.78 -6.36 9.32
N LEU A 85 -3.89 -6.38 8.37
CA LEU A 85 -4.18 -6.19 6.95
C LEU A 85 -4.06 -7.53 6.21
N VAL A 86 -5.02 -7.81 5.33
CA VAL A 86 -5.04 -8.99 4.48
C VAL A 86 -5.11 -8.55 3.03
N ASN A 87 -4.07 -8.85 2.25
CA ASN A 87 -3.94 -8.38 0.88
C ASN A 87 -4.16 -6.85 0.75
N GLY A 88 -3.69 -6.08 1.74
CA GLY A 88 -3.83 -4.63 1.80
C GLY A 88 -5.18 -4.12 2.36
N ASN A 89 -6.12 -5.01 2.68
CA ASN A 89 -7.41 -4.62 3.26
C ASN A 89 -7.39 -4.77 4.79
N LEU A 90 -8.00 -3.82 5.50
CA LEU A 90 -8.19 -3.92 6.94
C LEU A 90 -9.12 -5.09 7.26
N HIS A 91 -8.58 -6.10 7.94
CA HIS A 91 -9.33 -7.26 8.39
C HIS A 91 -9.84 -7.07 9.82
N SER A 92 -8.96 -6.68 10.72
CA SER A 92 -9.29 -6.42 12.13
C SER A 92 -8.25 -5.54 12.80
N SER A 93 -8.62 -4.98 13.94
CA SER A 93 -7.70 -4.26 14.82
C SER A 93 -8.08 -4.51 16.27
N ASN A 94 -7.10 -4.41 17.16
CA ASN A 94 -7.31 -4.50 18.60
C ASN A 94 -6.49 -3.44 19.33
N PHE A 95 -7.20 -2.64 20.13
CA PHE A 95 -6.64 -1.62 21.00
C PHE A 95 -7.22 -1.77 22.43
N ASP A 96 -7.44 -3.02 22.89
CA ASP A 96 -8.07 -3.28 24.20
C ASP A 96 -7.22 -2.80 25.38
N TYR A 97 -5.92 -2.63 25.18
CA TYR A 97 -5.02 -2.06 26.19
C TYR A 97 -5.08 -0.53 26.29
N GLU A 98 -5.79 0.11 25.35
CA GLU A 98 -5.79 1.55 25.19
C GLU A 98 -7.14 2.19 25.50
N GLU A 99 -7.16 3.50 25.61
CA GLU A 99 -8.40 4.29 25.65
C GLU A 99 -8.98 4.39 24.24
N LYS A 100 -9.95 3.55 23.92
CA LYS A 100 -10.51 3.41 22.55
C LYS A 100 -11.04 4.73 21.96
N SER A 101 -11.49 5.66 22.80
CA SER A 101 -11.93 6.98 22.35
C SER A 101 -10.80 7.86 21.78
N LYS A 102 -9.54 7.51 22.09
CA LYS A 102 -8.35 8.26 21.70
C LYS A 102 -7.73 7.77 20.38
N ILE A 103 -8.26 6.68 19.83
CA ILE A 103 -7.70 6.01 18.66
C ILE A 103 -8.82 5.68 17.70
N LYS A 104 -8.67 6.10 16.44
CA LYS A 104 -9.63 5.79 15.37
C LYS A 104 -8.89 5.28 14.16
N ILE A 105 -9.47 4.28 13.49
CA ILE A 105 -9.04 3.84 12.17
C ILE A 105 -10.20 4.14 11.21
N ASN A 106 -9.96 5.05 10.30
CA ASN A 106 -10.92 5.44 9.28
C ASN A 106 -10.46 4.95 7.91
N PRO A 107 -11.36 4.47 7.03
CA PRO A 107 -11.04 4.28 5.65
C PRO A 107 -10.51 5.58 5.06
N TYR A 108 -9.59 5.44 4.11
CA TYR A 108 -9.16 6.54 3.27
C TYR A 108 -10.37 6.98 2.44
N ASP A 109 -11.03 8.02 2.89
CA ASP A 109 -12.11 8.65 2.16
C ASP A 109 -11.58 9.85 1.36
N ASN A 110 -12.47 10.51 0.62
CA ASN A 110 -12.15 11.62 -0.28
C ASN A 110 -11.62 12.90 0.41
N SER A 111 -11.30 12.84 1.70
CA SER A 111 -10.61 13.91 2.44
C SER A 111 -9.09 13.90 2.21
N ILE A 112 -8.66 13.46 1.04
CA ILE A 112 -7.26 13.45 0.64
C ILE A 112 -6.75 14.89 0.65
N ASP A 113 -5.67 15.09 1.38
CA ASP A 113 -4.82 16.24 1.13
C ASP A 113 -4.20 16.05 -0.25
N TYR A 114 -4.75 16.75 -1.25
CA TYR A 114 -4.30 16.66 -2.65
C TYR A 114 -2.92 17.29 -2.88
N GLU A 115 -2.06 17.23 -1.88
CA GLU A 115 -0.70 17.70 -1.99
C GLU A 115 0.10 16.76 -2.90
N ILE A 116 0.77 17.37 -3.89
CA ILE A 116 1.56 16.62 -4.86
C ILE A 116 2.95 16.38 -4.32
N SER A 117 3.30 15.12 -4.17
CA SER A 117 4.63 14.71 -3.77
C SER A 117 5.66 14.83 -4.91
N LYS A 118 6.92 15.09 -4.54
CA LYS A 118 8.07 14.96 -5.45
C LYS A 118 8.60 13.52 -5.53
N ASN A 119 8.19 12.66 -4.62
CA ASN A 119 8.63 11.25 -4.60
C ASN A 119 7.79 10.42 -5.59
N PRO A 120 8.41 9.80 -6.60
CA PRO A 120 7.68 9.07 -7.63
C PRO A 120 6.91 7.86 -7.09
N LEU A 121 7.37 7.20 -6.03
CA LEU A 121 6.63 6.09 -5.41
C LEU A 121 5.38 6.57 -4.67
N ILE A 122 5.42 7.76 -4.06
CA ILE A 122 4.22 8.37 -3.47
C ILE A 122 3.25 8.76 -4.58
N CYS A 123 3.74 9.34 -5.69
CA CYS A 123 2.91 9.63 -6.85
C CYS A 123 2.24 8.35 -7.39
N LEU A 124 2.99 7.27 -7.54
CA LEU A 124 2.44 5.98 -7.98
C LEU A 124 1.37 5.45 -7.02
N ASN A 125 1.62 5.54 -5.71
CA ASN A 125 0.64 5.15 -4.70
C ASN A 125 -0.62 6.01 -4.78
N HIS A 126 -0.49 7.33 -4.87
CA HIS A 126 -1.64 8.25 -5.02
C HIS A 126 -2.44 7.97 -6.30
N ALA A 127 -1.77 7.58 -7.38
CA ALA A 127 -2.46 7.27 -8.63
C ALA A 127 -3.28 5.97 -8.55
N LEU A 128 -2.78 4.92 -7.88
CA LEU A 128 -3.28 3.55 -8.04
C LEU A 128 -3.83 2.91 -6.77
N ALA A 129 -3.63 3.49 -5.59
CA ALA A 129 -4.15 2.92 -4.35
C ALA A 129 -5.69 2.88 -4.37
N GLU A 130 -6.27 1.69 -4.21
CA GLU A 130 -7.72 1.50 -4.12
C GLU A 130 -8.20 1.53 -2.66
N ASN A 131 -7.35 1.17 -1.72
CA ASN A 131 -7.64 1.11 -0.30
C ASN A 131 -6.54 1.79 0.49
N GLY A 132 -6.94 2.44 1.56
CA GLY A 132 -6.03 3.03 2.54
C GLY A 132 -6.77 3.29 3.84
N TYR A 133 -6.03 3.56 4.89
CA TYR A 133 -6.60 3.79 6.21
C TYR A 133 -5.80 4.87 6.93
N PHE A 134 -6.53 5.75 7.61
CA PHE A 134 -5.96 6.71 8.54
C PHE A 134 -6.01 6.15 9.96
N LEU A 135 -4.89 6.13 10.62
CA LEU A 135 -4.80 5.92 12.06
C LEU A 135 -4.72 7.30 12.73
N GLU A 136 -5.80 7.72 13.33
CA GLU A 136 -5.88 8.97 14.09
C GLU A 136 -5.63 8.67 15.58
N ILE A 137 -4.73 9.42 16.18
CA ILE A 137 -4.39 9.33 17.59
C ILE A 137 -4.54 10.73 18.19
N ASP A 138 -5.29 10.85 19.30
CA ASP A 138 -5.47 12.11 19.97
C ASP A 138 -4.12 12.75 20.34
N LYS A 139 -4.07 14.07 20.23
CA LYS A 139 -2.89 14.86 20.59
C LYS A 139 -2.44 14.52 22.02
N ASN A 140 -1.16 14.26 22.18
CA ASN A 140 -0.51 13.89 23.45
C ASN A 140 -0.89 12.50 24.01
N TYR A 141 -1.72 11.71 23.32
CA TYR A 141 -1.95 10.34 23.73
C TYR A 141 -0.72 9.48 23.46
N LYS A 142 -0.32 8.67 24.43
CA LYS A 142 0.80 7.73 24.30
C LYS A 142 0.27 6.32 24.48
N PHE A 143 0.61 5.44 23.54
CA PHE A 143 0.26 4.02 23.64
C PHE A 143 0.86 3.39 24.90
N LYS A 144 0.06 2.59 25.59
CA LYS A 144 0.49 1.77 26.75
C LYS A 144 1.20 0.51 26.32
N LYS A 145 0.87 -0.01 25.13
CA LYS A 145 1.47 -1.20 24.53
C LYS A 145 1.96 -0.90 23.12
N VAL A 146 2.90 -1.69 22.65
CA VAL A 146 3.43 -1.61 21.28
C VAL A 146 2.30 -1.81 20.26
N LEU A 147 2.34 -1.08 19.16
CA LEU A 147 1.49 -1.32 18.00
C LEU A 147 2.21 -2.20 16.99
N VAL A 148 1.62 -3.32 16.65
CA VAL A 148 2.11 -4.25 15.63
C VAL A 148 1.18 -4.21 14.42
N ILE A 149 1.74 -3.94 13.24
CA ILE A 149 1.00 -4.00 11.98
C ILE A 149 1.32 -5.32 11.29
N TYR A 150 0.31 -6.17 11.19
CA TYR A 150 0.41 -7.45 10.49
C TYR A 150 -0.05 -7.30 9.05
N ASN A 151 0.80 -7.68 8.11
CA ASN A 151 0.48 -7.77 6.70
C ASN A 151 0.47 -9.24 6.28
N PHE A 152 -0.71 -9.76 5.99
CA PHE A 152 -0.88 -11.13 5.49
C PHE A 152 -1.21 -11.12 4.01
N PHE A 153 -0.57 -12.03 3.29
CA PHE A 153 -0.86 -12.28 1.88
C PHE A 153 -1.41 -13.68 1.73
N THR A 154 -2.53 -13.81 1.04
CA THR A 154 -3.11 -15.11 0.73
C THR A 154 -2.19 -15.90 -0.18
N LYS A 155 -2.40 -17.23 -0.23
CA LYS A 155 -1.58 -18.15 -1.03
C LYS A 155 -1.53 -17.75 -2.51
N ASP A 156 -2.63 -17.22 -3.04
CA ASP A 156 -2.71 -16.81 -4.44
C ASP A 156 -1.80 -15.61 -4.76
N VAL A 157 -1.77 -14.61 -3.87
CA VAL A 157 -0.83 -13.48 -4.00
C VAL A 157 0.61 -13.96 -3.85
N LYS A 158 0.87 -14.83 -2.87
CA LYS A 158 2.21 -15.40 -2.67
C LYS A 158 2.68 -16.20 -3.89
N ASN A 159 1.81 -17.00 -4.49
CA ASN A 159 2.15 -17.79 -5.67
C ASN A 159 2.43 -16.89 -6.89
N LYS A 160 1.71 -15.79 -7.07
CA LYS A 160 2.00 -14.80 -8.11
C LYS A 160 3.39 -14.18 -7.95
N ILE A 161 3.77 -13.83 -6.73
CA ILE A 161 5.10 -13.30 -6.43
C ILE A 161 6.19 -14.36 -6.68
N LEU A 162 5.96 -15.60 -6.27
CA LEU A 162 6.92 -16.69 -6.45
C LEU A 162 7.06 -17.13 -7.92
N ASN A 163 5.96 -17.16 -8.67
CA ASN A 163 5.99 -17.52 -10.10
C ASN A 163 6.76 -16.49 -10.94
N ASN A 164 6.73 -15.22 -10.54
CA ASN A 164 7.54 -14.19 -11.15
C ASN A 164 9.05 -14.39 -10.84
N LYS A 165 9.40 -14.92 -9.66
CA LYS A 165 10.79 -15.24 -9.30
C LYS A 165 11.36 -16.42 -10.09
N ASN A 166 10.53 -17.42 -10.45
CA ASN A 166 10.99 -18.63 -11.16
C ASN A 166 11.25 -18.40 -12.64
N LYS A 167 10.95 -17.23 -13.18
CA LYS A 167 11.32 -16.84 -14.56
C LYS A 167 12.74 -16.25 -14.68
N ILE A 168 13.43 -16.11 -13.56
CA ILE A 168 14.83 -15.68 -13.53
C ILE A 168 15.69 -16.94 -13.63
N LYS A 169 16.04 -17.32 -14.88
CA LYS A 169 17.14 -18.21 -15.19
C LYS A 169 18.32 -17.41 -15.69
#